data_4d92fe5a45d7642d997c34ef4ae928c4
#
_entry.id   4d92fe5a45d7642d997c34ef4ae928c4
#
_cell.length_a   1.000
_cell.length_b   1.000
_cell.length_c   1.000
_cell.angle_alpha   90.00
_cell.angle_beta   90.00
_cell.angle_gamma   90.00
#
_symmetry.space_group_name_H-M   'P 1'
#
loop_
_entity.id
_entity.type
_entity.pdbx_description
1 polymer ?
#
loop_
_entity_poly.entity_id
_entity_poly.type
_entity_poly.pdbx_seq_one_letter_code
_entity_poly.pdbx_strand_id
1 'polypeptide(L)'
;MSNRQINDGSYWREFENNDITHSAAHYLMAIDSLKEELGYARVTDVAEMLDVSRGAASMSITQLKKRGWVKEDPNRFLLLTEEGAQIARLVEHNFRILSKFFHEVLGVARDVALADACKMEHLMSLETGRRLVWLMRYFMSDESRAAQLHKMMQCFSPGCEKVDDCPLCENSDECLVEAENCIHRKQLEAAQISLPSKR
;
A
#
# COMPACT_ATOMS: atom_id res chain seq x y z
N MET A 1 -22.92 7.22 6.35
CA MET A 1 -23.08 5.76 6.11
C MET A 1 -23.31 5.09 7.46
N SER A 2 -24.38 4.34 7.65
CA SER A 2 -24.71 3.73 8.94
C SER A 2 -23.61 2.75 9.37
N ASN A 3 -23.23 2.76 10.64
CA ASN A 3 -22.27 1.86 11.31
C ASN A 3 -22.55 0.34 11.07
N ARG A 4 -23.78 0.00 10.62
CA ARG A 4 -24.18 -1.36 10.26
C ARG A 4 -23.57 -1.88 8.95
N GLN A 5 -23.16 -0.98 8.04
CA GLN A 5 -22.56 -1.40 6.76
C GLN A 5 -21.10 -1.86 6.92
N ILE A 6 -20.37 -1.32 7.90
CA ILE A 6 -18.95 -1.70 8.16
C ILE A 6 -18.87 -3.11 8.75
N ASN A 7 -19.90 -3.56 9.46
CA ASN A 7 -19.97 -4.87 10.11
C ASN A 7 -20.71 -5.94 9.26
N ASP A 8 -20.97 -5.67 7.98
CA ASP A 8 -21.50 -6.68 7.07
C ASP A 8 -20.42 -7.72 6.77
N GLY A 9 -20.66 -8.95 7.17
CA GLY A 9 -19.75 -10.08 6.95
C GLY A 9 -19.43 -10.37 5.47
N SER A 10 -20.07 -9.68 4.50
CA SER A 10 -19.73 -9.77 3.09
C SER A 10 -18.35 -9.17 2.80
N TYR A 11 -18.05 -7.99 3.34
CA TYR A 11 -16.73 -7.33 3.16
C TYR A 11 -15.60 -8.13 3.82
N TRP A 12 -15.86 -8.71 5.00
CA TRP A 12 -14.90 -9.56 5.69
C TRP A 12 -14.58 -10.81 4.87
N ARG A 13 -15.60 -11.47 4.30
CA ARG A 13 -15.42 -12.65 3.45
C ARG A 13 -14.66 -12.34 2.16
N GLU A 14 -14.89 -11.18 1.57
CA GLU A 14 -14.15 -10.74 0.39
C GLU A 14 -12.67 -10.49 0.73
N PHE A 15 -12.39 -9.93 1.90
CA PHE A 15 -11.01 -9.78 2.39
C PHE A 15 -10.33 -11.13 2.66
N GLU A 16 -11.03 -12.09 3.28
CA GLU A 16 -10.50 -13.44 3.52
C GLU A 16 -10.25 -14.22 2.22
N ASN A 17 -11.02 -13.94 1.17
CA ASN A 17 -10.85 -14.53 -0.16
C ASN A 17 -9.74 -13.87 -0.99
N ASN A 18 -9.05 -12.86 -0.45
CA ASN A 18 -7.90 -12.29 -1.13
C ASN A 18 -6.71 -13.27 -1.06
N ASP A 19 -6.48 -13.95 -2.17
CA ASP A 19 -5.41 -14.93 -2.31
C ASP A 19 -4.00 -14.32 -2.27
N ILE A 20 -3.89 -12.99 -2.46
CA ILE A 20 -2.61 -12.29 -2.52
C ILE A 20 -2.29 -11.75 -1.12
N THR A 21 -1.45 -12.47 -0.38
CA THR A 21 -0.90 -11.97 0.87
C THR A 21 0.25 -11.01 0.61
N HIS A 22 0.53 -10.10 1.56
CA HIS A 22 1.68 -9.20 1.50
C HIS A 22 3.00 -9.92 1.18
N SER A 23 3.27 -11.02 1.89
CA SER A 23 4.45 -11.85 1.60
C SER A 23 4.44 -12.41 0.18
N ALA A 24 3.32 -12.96 -0.31
CA ALA A 24 3.23 -13.48 -1.68
C ALA A 24 3.51 -12.40 -2.73
N ALA A 25 2.97 -11.19 -2.54
CA ALA A 25 3.22 -10.05 -3.41
C ALA A 25 4.71 -9.73 -3.51
N HIS A 26 5.40 -9.58 -2.37
CA HIS A 26 6.83 -9.28 -2.34
C HIS A 26 7.70 -10.38 -2.98
N TYR A 27 7.37 -11.65 -2.78
CA TYR A 27 8.10 -12.75 -3.43
C TYR A 27 7.92 -12.73 -4.96
N LEU A 28 6.72 -12.45 -5.46
CA LEU A 28 6.47 -12.35 -6.91
C LEU A 28 7.22 -11.16 -7.51
N MET A 29 7.19 -10.00 -6.85
CA MET A 29 7.92 -8.80 -7.29
C MET A 29 9.44 -9.04 -7.28
N ALA A 30 9.98 -9.68 -6.24
CA ALA A 30 11.41 -9.99 -6.16
C ALA A 30 11.86 -10.93 -7.29
N ILE A 31 11.06 -11.95 -7.64
CA ILE A 31 11.37 -12.84 -8.77
C ILE A 31 11.36 -12.07 -10.09
N ASP A 32 10.39 -11.16 -10.28
CA ASP A 32 10.28 -10.34 -11.49
C ASP A 32 11.47 -9.39 -11.62
N SER A 33 11.80 -8.63 -10.56
CA SER A 33 12.94 -7.72 -10.52
C SER A 33 14.28 -8.43 -10.78
N LEU A 34 14.53 -9.55 -10.12
CA LEU A 34 15.75 -10.32 -10.33
C LEU A 34 15.88 -10.81 -11.77
N LYS A 35 14.76 -11.23 -12.37
CA LYS A 35 14.77 -11.63 -13.78
C LYS A 35 15.06 -10.45 -14.71
N GLU A 36 14.55 -9.26 -14.42
CA GLU A 36 14.84 -8.05 -15.19
C GLU A 36 16.30 -7.60 -15.04
N GLU A 37 16.84 -7.63 -13.83
CA GLU A 37 18.17 -7.14 -13.50
C GLU A 37 19.29 -8.11 -13.88
N LEU A 38 19.12 -9.41 -13.54
CA LEU A 38 20.15 -10.44 -13.69
C LEU A 38 19.88 -11.41 -14.84
N GLY A 39 18.67 -11.39 -15.43
CA GLY A 39 18.23 -12.35 -16.43
C GLY A 39 17.71 -13.67 -15.83
N TYR A 40 17.81 -13.86 -14.53
CA TYR A 40 17.36 -15.05 -13.81
C TYR A 40 17.03 -14.74 -12.35
N ALA A 41 16.28 -15.62 -11.68
CA ALA A 41 16.03 -15.59 -10.25
C ALA A 41 16.24 -16.98 -9.63
N ARG A 42 16.91 -17.07 -8.49
CA ARG A 42 17.04 -18.28 -7.67
C ARG A 42 16.49 -18.04 -6.27
N VAL A 43 16.18 -19.11 -5.55
CA VAL A 43 15.73 -19.03 -4.15
C VAL A 43 16.71 -18.24 -3.27
N THR A 44 18.02 -18.38 -3.52
CA THR A 44 19.07 -17.68 -2.79
C THR A 44 19.04 -16.18 -3.04
N ASP A 45 18.86 -15.76 -4.28
CA ASP A 45 18.87 -14.37 -4.70
C ASP A 45 17.62 -13.66 -4.17
N VAL A 46 16.47 -14.35 -4.22
CA VAL A 46 15.21 -13.85 -3.62
C VAL A 46 15.34 -13.72 -2.09
N ALA A 47 15.98 -14.68 -1.42
CA ALA A 47 16.21 -14.61 0.02
C ALA A 47 17.10 -13.42 0.41
N GLU A 48 18.14 -13.15 -0.37
CA GLU A 48 19.04 -12.01 -0.19
C GLU A 48 18.32 -10.69 -0.44
N MET A 49 17.60 -10.56 -1.56
CA MET A 49 16.85 -9.36 -1.91
C MET A 49 15.80 -8.98 -0.87
N LEU A 50 15.11 -9.96 -0.27
CA LEU A 50 14.06 -9.73 0.73
C LEU A 50 14.57 -9.74 2.18
N ASP A 51 15.88 -9.91 2.39
CA ASP A 51 16.51 -10.03 3.73
C ASP A 51 15.82 -11.09 4.62
N VAL A 52 15.60 -12.27 4.06
CA VAL A 52 15.00 -13.41 4.76
C VAL A 52 15.90 -14.64 4.72
N SER A 53 15.65 -15.60 5.62
CA SER A 53 16.38 -16.86 5.58
C SER A 53 16.04 -17.67 4.32
N ARG A 54 17.00 -18.44 3.80
CA ARG A 54 16.79 -19.36 2.65
C ARG A 54 15.66 -20.36 2.91
N GLY A 55 15.49 -20.80 4.17
CA GLY A 55 14.41 -21.69 4.56
C GLY A 55 13.04 -21.02 4.42
N ALA A 56 12.90 -19.78 4.88
CA ALA A 56 11.68 -19.00 4.74
C ALA A 56 11.36 -18.74 3.26
N ALA A 57 12.36 -18.32 2.48
CA ALA A 57 12.21 -18.12 1.03
C ALA A 57 11.75 -19.40 0.32
N SER A 58 12.40 -20.54 0.61
CA SER A 58 12.03 -21.84 0.02
C SER A 58 10.60 -22.26 0.34
N MET A 59 10.14 -22.04 1.58
CA MET A 59 8.77 -22.35 1.98
C MET A 59 7.76 -21.47 1.24
N SER A 60 7.98 -20.17 1.22
CA SER A 60 7.10 -19.22 0.52
C SER A 60 7.03 -19.51 -0.97
N ILE A 61 8.17 -19.71 -1.64
CA ILE A 61 8.23 -20.06 -3.07
C ILE A 61 7.52 -21.41 -3.34
N THR A 62 7.63 -22.37 -2.42
CA THR A 62 6.88 -23.63 -2.55
C THR A 62 5.37 -23.41 -2.51
N GLN A 63 4.87 -22.48 -1.70
CA GLN A 63 3.45 -22.13 -1.69
C GLN A 63 3.04 -21.43 -3.00
N LEU A 64 3.87 -20.52 -3.53
CA LEU A 64 3.62 -19.87 -4.81
C LEU A 64 3.60 -20.88 -5.99
N LYS A 65 4.46 -21.89 -5.95
CA LYS A 65 4.42 -23.00 -6.91
C LYS A 65 3.13 -23.82 -6.80
N LYS A 66 2.67 -24.12 -5.58
CA LYS A 66 1.38 -24.82 -5.37
C LYS A 66 0.19 -24.03 -5.88
N ARG A 67 0.24 -22.69 -5.80
CA ARG A 67 -0.79 -21.79 -6.35
C ARG A 67 -0.70 -21.65 -7.87
N GLY A 68 0.34 -22.15 -8.50
CA GLY A 68 0.55 -22.03 -9.94
C GLY A 68 1.10 -20.69 -10.40
N TRP A 69 1.56 -19.82 -9.50
CA TRP A 69 2.09 -18.49 -9.84
C TRP A 69 3.57 -18.48 -10.17
N VAL A 70 4.31 -19.47 -9.68
CA VAL A 70 5.74 -19.67 -9.93
C VAL A 70 5.98 -21.08 -10.42
N LYS A 71 6.88 -21.25 -11.37
CA LYS A 71 7.45 -22.53 -11.79
C LYS A 71 8.96 -22.50 -11.69
N GLU A 72 9.59 -23.67 -11.70
CA GLU A 72 11.04 -23.83 -11.66
C GLU A 72 11.47 -24.60 -12.89
N ASP A 73 12.52 -24.12 -13.55
CA ASP A 73 13.10 -24.79 -14.70
C ASP A 73 14.07 -25.90 -14.26
N PRO A 74 14.60 -26.73 -15.20
CA PRO A 74 15.57 -27.79 -14.89
C PRO A 74 16.87 -27.28 -14.23
N ASN A 75 17.24 -26.03 -14.42
CA ASN A 75 18.42 -25.38 -13.85
C ASN A 75 18.12 -24.72 -12.48
N ARG A 76 16.92 -24.94 -11.93
CA ARG A 76 16.41 -24.36 -10.69
C ARG A 76 16.25 -22.85 -10.72
N PHE A 77 16.04 -22.26 -11.88
CA PHE A 77 15.63 -20.88 -11.99
C PHE A 77 14.12 -20.75 -11.76
N LEU A 78 13.75 -19.73 -11.02
CA LEU A 78 12.36 -19.39 -10.75
C LEU A 78 11.82 -18.58 -11.92
N LEU A 79 10.63 -18.95 -12.38
CA LEU A 79 9.94 -18.29 -13.47
C LEU A 79 8.52 -17.98 -13.01
N LEU A 80 8.08 -16.76 -13.21
CA LEU A 80 6.67 -16.43 -13.04
C LEU A 80 5.85 -17.10 -14.15
N THR A 81 4.68 -17.62 -13.80
CA THR A 81 3.67 -17.99 -14.78
C THR A 81 3.01 -16.72 -15.33
N GLU A 82 2.16 -16.85 -16.34
CA GLU A 82 1.37 -15.72 -16.86
C GLU A 82 0.58 -15.04 -15.74
N GLU A 83 -0.11 -15.84 -14.92
CA GLU A 83 -0.87 -15.36 -13.77
C GLU A 83 0.04 -14.70 -12.71
N GLY A 84 1.14 -15.34 -12.33
CA GLY A 84 2.09 -14.76 -11.37
C GLY A 84 2.68 -13.44 -11.84
N ALA A 85 2.99 -13.31 -13.13
CA ALA A 85 3.48 -12.08 -13.73
C ALA A 85 2.40 -10.97 -13.77
N GLN A 86 1.13 -11.34 -14.00
CA GLN A 86 0.03 -10.37 -13.94
C GLN A 86 -0.16 -9.84 -12.51
N ILE A 87 -0.08 -10.71 -11.51
CA ILE A 87 -0.16 -10.32 -10.09
C ILE A 87 1.01 -9.40 -9.74
N ALA A 88 2.25 -9.77 -10.06
CA ALA A 88 3.43 -8.95 -9.77
C ALA A 88 3.29 -7.53 -10.36
N ARG A 89 2.91 -7.44 -11.65
CA ARG A 89 2.69 -6.15 -12.31
C ARG A 89 1.56 -5.32 -11.69
N LEU A 90 0.46 -5.96 -11.27
CA LEU A 90 -0.65 -5.26 -10.61
C LEU A 90 -0.20 -4.66 -9.27
N VAL A 91 0.47 -5.46 -8.45
CA VAL A 91 0.96 -5.02 -7.13
C VAL A 91 1.97 -3.89 -7.29
N GLU A 92 2.96 -4.03 -8.18
CA GLU A 92 3.93 -2.98 -8.46
C GLU A 92 3.27 -1.68 -8.96
N HIS A 93 2.29 -1.81 -9.84
CA HIS A 93 1.52 -0.68 -10.34
C HIS A 93 0.76 0.04 -9.21
N ASN A 94 0.09 -0.72 -8.34
CA ASN A 94 -0.61 -0.18 -7.18
C ASN A 94 0.36 0.53 -6.22
N PHE A 95 1.52 -0.06 -5.95
CA PHE A 95 2.56 0.55 -5.13
C PHE A 95 3.00 1.91 -5.67
N ARG A 96 3.32 1.96 -6.97
CA ARG A 96 3.74 3.20 -7.65
C ARG A 96 2.67 4.29 -7.59
N ILE A 97 1.40 3.93 -7.77
CA ILE A 97 0.29 4.88 -7.72
C ILE A 97 0.08 5.38 -6.31
N LEU A 98 0.00 4.47 -5.34
CA LEU A 98 -0.24 4.83 -3.94
C LEU A 98 0.90 5.69 -3.38
N SER A 99 2.16 5.30 -3.62
CA SER A 99 3.31 6.06 -3.13
C SER A 99 3.35 7.48 -3.71
N LYS A 100 3.08 7.64 -5.00
CA LYS A 100 2.98 8.95 -5.64
C LYS A 100 1.78 9.76 -5.13
N PHE A 101 0.62 9.14 -4.99
CA PHE A 101 -0.56 9.80 -4.48
C PHE A 101 -0.33 10.34 -3.07
N PHE A 102 0.21 9.52 -2.18
CA PHE A 102 0.49 9.95 -0.80
C PHE A 102 1.54 11.05 -0.75
N HIS A 103 2.63 10.90 -1.50
CA HIS A 103 3.71 11.88 -1.47
C HIS A 103 3.39 13.15 -2.25
N GLU A 104 3.03 13.03 -3.53
CA GLU A 104 2.91 14.18 -4.44
C GLU A 104 1.58 14.91 -4.31
N VAL A 105 0.48 14.19 -4.01
CA VAL A 105 -0.87 14.80 -3.91
C VAL A 105 -1.23 15.14 -2.47
N LEU A 106 -0.99 14.24 -1.52
CA LEU A 106 -1.34 14.47 -0.11
C LEU A 106 -0.22 15.18 0.68
N GLY A 107 1.01 15.25 0.16
CA GLY A 107 2.15 15.86 0.84
C GLY A 107 2.70 15.04 2.00
N VAL A 108 2.43 13.73 2.03
CA VAL A 108 2.98 12.82 3.04
C VAL A 108 4.50 12.68 2.85
N ALA A 109 5.26 12.62 3.94
CA ALA A 109 6.70 12.38 3.87
C ALA A 109 7.00 11.10 3.09
N ARG A 110 8.07 11.13 2.27
CA ARG A 110 8.35 10.08 1.28
C ARG A 110 8.48 8.68 1.89
N ASP A 111 9.17 8.57 3.00
CA ASP A 111 9.37 7.31 3.73
C ASP A 111 8.06 6.73 4.26
N VAL A 112 7.19 7.56 4.81
CA VAL A 112 5.85 7.19 5.26
C VAL A 112 4.98 6.78 4.06
N ALA A 113 5.01 7.55 2.97
CA ALA A 113 4.24 7.27 1.76
C ALA A 113 4.61 5.92 1.14
N LEU A 114 5.92 5.58 1.12
CA LEU A 114 6.40 4.29 0.64
C LEU A 114 5.97 3.14 1.56
N ALA A 115 6.08 3.33 2.89
CA ALA A 115 5.69 2.31 3.87
C ALA A 115 4.18 2.03 3.82
N ASP A 116 3.34 3.06 3.70
CA ASP A 116 1.89 2.89 3.64
C ASP A 116 1.44 2.33 2.29
N ALA A 117 2.06 2.74 1.19
CA ALA A 117 1.83 2.15 -0.12
C ALA A 117 2.11 0.64 -0.13
N CYS A 118 3.24 0.22 0.46
CA CYS A 118 3.62 -1.18 0.59
C CYS A 118 2.60 -2.01 1.38
N LYS A 119 2.02 -1.45 2.44
CA LYS A 119 0.97 -2.12 3.23
C LYS A 119 -0.34 -2.30 2.44
N MET A 120 -0.64 -1.42 1.49
CA MET A 120 -1.95 -1.32 0.83
C MET A 120 -1.97 -1.88 -0.59
N GLU A 121 -0.82 -1.97 -1.27
CA GLU A 121 -0.68 -2.28 -2.70
C GLU A 121 -1.41 -3.56 -3.14
N HIS A 122 -1.35 -4.61 -2.32
CA HIS A 122 -1.93 -5.92 -2.61
C HIS A 122 -3.41 -6.05 -2.22
N LEU A 123 -3.96 -5.04 -1.52
CA LEU A 123 -5.36 -5.01 -1.06
C LEU A 123 -6.25 -4.15 -1.96
N MET A 124 -5.66 -3.35 -2.84
CA MET A 124 -6.41 -2.42 -3.68
C MET A 124 -6.95 -3.11 -4.94
N SER A 125 -8.24 -2.97 -5.18
CA SER A 125 -8.88 -3.49 -6.39
C SER A 125 -8.40 -2.76 -7.65
N LEU A 126 -8.46 -3.45 -8.81
CA LEU A 126 -8.13 -2.88 -10.11
C LEU A 126 -8.97 -1.62 -10.43
N GLU A 127 -10.25 -1.61 -10.05
CA GLU A 127 -11.14 -0.45 -10.28
C GLU A 127 -10.67 0.76 -9.47
N THR A 128 -10.37 0.59 -8.19
CA THR A 128 -9.83 1.66 -7.34
C THR A 128 -8.51 2.19 -7.90
N GLY A 129 -7.60 1.29 -8.31
CA GLY A 129 -6.34 1.66 -8.95
C GLY A 129 -6.54 2.51 -10.20
N ARG A 130 -7.47 2.13 -11.09
CA ARG A 130 -7.79 2.91 -12.30
C ARG A 130 -8.31 4.32 -11.96
N ARG A 131 -9.17 4.45 -10.95
CA ARG A 131 -9.68 5.77 -10.50
C ARG A 131 -8.58 6.65 -9.94
N LEU A 132 -7.67 6.08 -9.15
CA LEU A 132 -6.49 6.79 -8.66
C LEU A 132 -5.57 7.25 -9.81
N VAL A 133 -5.36 6.42 -10.84
CA VAL A 133 -4.60 6.84 -12.03
C VAL A 133 -5.22 8.07 -12.69
N TRP A 134 -6.54 8.11 -12.84
CA TRP A 134 -7.22 9.27 -13.42
C TRP A 134 -7.05 10.52 -12.55
N LEU A 135 -7.19 10.38 -11.24
CA LEU A 135 -6.96 11.47 -10.30
C LEU A 135 -5.51 11.96 -10.36
N MET A 136 -4.54 11.04 -10.38
CA MET A 136 -3.12 11.38 -10.53
C MET A 136 -2.83 12.11 -11.82
N ARG A 137 -3.37 11.65 -12.96
CA ARG A 137 -3.23 12.34 -14.25
C ARG A 137 -3.77 13.77 -14.21
N TYR A 138 -4.88 14.00 -13.51
CA TYR A 138 -5.43 15.34 -13.32
C TYR A 138 -4.46 16.24 -12.55
N PHE A 139 -3.88 15.77 -11.44
CA PHE A 139 -2.91 16.55 -10.68
C PHE A 139 -1.58 16.75 -11.40
N MET A 140 -1.09 15.73 -12.11
CA MET A 140 0.19 15.79 -12.83
C MET A 140 0.11 16.52 -14.17
N SER A 141 -1.08 16.78 -14.71
CA SER A 141 -1.24 17.53 -15.98
C SER A 141 -0.97 19.03 -15.83
N ASP A 142 -0.86 19.54 -14.59
CA ASP A 142 -0.52 20.91 -14.27
C ASP A 142 0.17 20.94 -12.90
N GLU A 143 1.45 21.29 -12.88
CA GLU A 143 2.28 21.32 -11.68
C GLU A 143 1.72 22.22 -10.56
N SER A 144 0.90 23.22 -10.93
CA SER A 144 0.29 24.12 -9.95
C SER A 144 -0.81 23.46 -9.12
N ARG A 145 -1.46 22.38 -9.61
CA ARG A 145 -2.65 21.80 -8.97
C ARG A 145 -2.36 21.12 -7.66
N ALA A 146 -1.31 20.31 -7.60
CA ALA A 146 -0.87 19.67 -6.34
C ALA A 146 -0.44 20.74 -5.32
N ALA A 147 0.33 21.75 -5.77
CA ALA A 147 0.73 22.87 -4.92
C ALA A 147 -0.45 23.69 -4.40
N GLN A 148 -1.47 23.91 -5.22
CA GLN A 148 -2.71 24.58 -4.80
C GLN A 148 -3.47 23.76 -3.77
N LEU A 149 -3.59 22.44 -3.97
CA LEU A 149 -4.22 21.55 -2.98
C LEU A 149 -3.46 21.59 -1.64
N HIS A 150 -2.13 21.47 -1.67
CA HIS A 150 -1.32 21.56 -0.44
C HIS A 150 -1.52 22.90 0.27
N LYS A 151 -1.54 24.01 -0.46
CA LYS A 151 -1.80 25.33 0.10
C LYS A 151 -3.21 25.42 0.72
N MET A 152 -4.21 24.88 0.04
CA MET A 152 -5.58 24.83 0.59
C MET A 152 -5.65 23.98 1.86
N MET A 153 -5.00 22.81 1.87
CA MET A 153 -4.94 21.94 3.06
C MET A 153 -4.23 22.60 4.24
N GLN A 154 -3.15 23.36 3.99
CA GLN A 154 -2.44 24.12 5.04
C GLN A 154 -3.26 25.26 5.60
N CYS A 155 -4.09 25.92 4.75
CA CYS A 155 -4.98 26.98 5.18
C CYS A 155 -6.27 26.47 5.83
N PHE A 156 -6.61 25.21 5.58
CA PHE A 156 -7.72 24.55 6.21
C PHE A 156 -7.27 24.06 7.59
N SER A 157 -7.57 24.84 8.62
CA SER A 157 -7.49 24.35 9.98
C SER A 157 -8.76 23.52 10.24
N PRO A 158 -8.66 22.20 10.38
CA PRO A 158 -9.79 21.40 10.83
C PRO A 158 -10.01 21.66 12.31
N GLY A 159 -10.47 22.85 12.65
CA GLY A 159 -11.06 23.11 13.96
C GLY A 159 -12.40 22.40 13.96
N CYS A 160 -12.43 21.15 14.37
CA CYS A 160 -13.68 20.50 14.75
C CYS A 160 -14.18 21.19 16.03
N GLU A 161 -14.85 22.33 15.88
CA GLU A 161 -15.46 23.03 17.03
C GLU A 161 -16.54 22.17 17.70
N LYS A 162 -17.08 21.19 16.97
CA LYS A 162 -18.05 20.21 17.49
C LYS A 162 -17.84 18.86 16.80
N VAL A 163 -17.57 17.83 17.60
CA VAL A 163 -17.48 16.43 17.14
C VAL A 163 -18.78 15.99 16.46
N ASP A 164 -19.93 16.50 16.92
CA ASP A 164 -21.27 16.16 16.44
C ASP A 164 -21.54 16.59 14.99
N ASP A 165 -20.82 17.57 14.46
CA ASP A 165 -21.04 18.12 13.12
C ASP A 165 -19.99 17.63 12.08
N CYS A 166 -19.04 16.76 12.46
CA CYS A 166 -18.02 16.26 11.55
C CYS A 166 -18.49 15.00 10.82
N PRO A 167 -18.64 15.03 9.48
CA PRO A 167 -19.10 13.87 8.71
C PRO A 167 -18.16 12.67 8.77
N LEU A 168 -16.91 12.84 9.24
CA LEU A 168 -15.94 11.77 9.43
C LEU A 168 -16.00 11.16 10.82
N CYS A 169 -16.50 11.93 11.80
CA CYS A 169 -16.57 11.54 13.22
C CYS A 169 -18.00 11.30 13.72
N GLU A 170 -18.98 11.19 12.80
CA GLU A 170 -20.44 11.06 13.09
C GLU A 170 -20.82 10.01 14.15
N ASN A 171 -19.92 9.09 14.46
CA ASN A 171 -20.17 7.99 15.42
C ASN A 171 -19.00 7.79 16.40
N SER A 172 -18.16 8.77 16.58
CA SER A 172 -17.01 8.73 17.49
C SER A 172 -17.13 9.84 18.51
N ASP A 173 -17.08 9.50 19.80
CA ASP A 173 -17.06 10.46 20.89
C ASP A 173 -15.74 11.27 20.94
N GLU A 174 -14.77 10.94 20.08
CA GLU A 174 -13.45 11.56 20.00
C GLU A 174 -13.09 11.94 18.56
N CYS A 175 -12.53 13.13 18.37
CA CYS A 175 -12.01 13.56 17.08
C CYS A 175 -10.77 12.76 16.70
N LEU A 176 -10.81 12.06 15.56
CA LEU A 176 -9.68 11.23 15.07
C LEU A 176 -8.42 12.05 14.77
N VAL A 177 -8.55 13.36 14.52
CA VAL A 177 -7.44 14.28 14.25
C VAL A 177 -6.83 14.86 15.54
N GLU A 178 -7.65 15.04 16.59
CA GLU A 178 -7.25 15.69 17.85
C GLU A 178 -7.11 14.73 19.03
N ALA A 179 -7.45 13.45 18.89
CA ALA A 179 -7.38 12.46 19.95
C ALA A 179 -5.94 12.34 20.50
N GLU A 180 -5.72 12.85 21.71
CA GLU A 180 -4.39 12.81 22.36
C GLU A 180 -3.88 11.40 22.63
N ASN A 181 -4.79 10.43 22.67
CA ASN A 181 -4.50 9.00 22.89
C ASN A 181 -4.54 8.16 21.62
N CYS A 182 -4.61 8.76 20.44
CA CYS A 182 -4.64 8.00 19.19
C CYS A 182 -3.38 7.13 19.06
N ILE A 183 -3.57 5.84 18.80
CA ILE A 183 -2.48 4.89 18.57
C ILE A 183 -1.55 5.38 17.45
N HIS A 184 -2.10 6.08 16.45
CA HIS A 184 -1.34 6.70 15.36
C HIS A 184 -0.39 7.81 15.84
N ARG A 185 -0.77 8.60 16.85
CA ARG A 185 0.12 9.64 17.41
C ARG A 185 1.35 9.01 18.05
N LYS A 186 1.17 7.93 18.80
CA LYS A 186 2.30 7.19 19.40
C LYS A 186 3.21 6.57 18.33
N GLN A 187 2.65 6.13 17.21
CA GLN A 187 3.43 5.62 16.06
C GLN A 187 4.17 6.74 15.33
N LEU A 188 3.57 7.92 15.16
CA LEU A 188 4.20 9.10 14.56
C LEU A 188 5.30 9.67 15.45
N GLU A 189 5.10 9.71 16.76
CA GLU A 189 6.13 10.12 17.73
C GLU A 189 7.30 9.12 17.77
N ALA A 190 7.01 7.82 17.71
CA ALA A 190 8.04 6.77 17.62
C ALA A 190 8.83 6.81 16.31
N ALA A 191 8.23 7.31 15.22
CA ALA A 191 8.86 7.49 13.92
C ALA A 191 9.61 8.83 13.77
N GLN A 192 9.71 9.67 14.83
CA GLN A 192 10.33 11.01 14.84
C GLN A 192 9.74 11.99 13.80
N ILE A 193 8.51 11.79 13.38
CA ILE A 193 7.82 12.70 12.47
C ILE A 193 7.21 13.84 13.30
N SER A 194 7.86 15.01 13.27
CA SER A 194 7.34 16.21 13.93
C SER A 194 6.10 16.71 13.20
N LEU A 195 4.96 16.68 13.89
CA LEU A 195 3.76 17.41 13.45
C LEU A 195 4.08 18.91 13.44
N PRO A 196 3.63 19.69 12.45
CA PRO A 196 3.81 21.12 12.46
C PRO A 196 3.16 21.70 13.70
N SER A 197 3.97 22.46 14.48
CA SER A 197 3.49 23.11 15.70
C SER A 197 2.38 24.11 15.35
N LYS A 198 1.27 24.07 16.08
CA LYS A 198 0.23 25.09 16.02
C LYS A 198 0.84 26.48 16.23
N ARG A 199 0.66 27.38 15.27
CA ARG A 199 0.67 28.81 15.50
C ARG A 199 -0.69 29.38 15.18
#